data_3659693c299c67e0824a589e58cc8359
#
_entry.id   3659693c299c67e0824a589e58cc8359
#
_cell.length_a   1.000
_cell.length_b   1.000
_cell.length_c   1.000
_cell.angle_alpha   90.00
_cell.angle_beta   90.00
_cell.angle_gamma   90.00
#
_symmetry.space_group_name_H-M   'P 1'
#
loop_
_entity.id
_entity.type
_entity.pdbx_description
1 polymer ?
#
loop_
_entity_poly.entity_id
_entity_poly.type
_entity_poly.pdbx_seq_one_letter_code
_entity_poly.pdbx_strand_id
1 'polypeptide(L)'
;MRVFALKVPPTLPEEASDTFDRLLHHLPERGADRVRKFRHEGDAIRSIAGRLLPTWYLRHTGLVPAPTNPEFKHGPRGKPYLSSPVLEPRIDFNTSHEGEYVLLAVVSGDGAESVDVGVDVMDLPTDPDELAESIDYQLVTKEKLHLAGTSGKIKAKLLTTLWTIKEGYTKATGDGISFGLDRIAVDLGDGSVAGVKVDGRDIGENGYRWAVGSLDAGAYGYAVIWRGDPAPQGVQVETLLWEEFVRAFIGSAGGW
;
A
#
# COMPACT_ATOMS: atom_id res chain seq x y z
N MET A 1 -3.55 -8.75 11.22
CA MET A 1 -3.14 -7.93 10.07
C MET A 1 -2.53 -8.83 9.00
N ARG A 2 -2.80 -8.60 7.70
CA ARG A 2 -2.24 -9.35 6.55
C ARG A 2 -1.76 -8.36 5.50
N VAL A 3 -0.68 -8.70 4.78
CA VAL A 3 -0.13 -7.90 3.69
C VAL A 3 0.08 -8.79 2.48
N PHE A 4 -0.38 -8.34 1.33
CA PHE A 4 -0.23 -9.02 0.05
C PHE A 4 0.56 -8.13 -0.90
N ALA A 5 1.48 -8.73 -1.64
CA ALA A 5 2.22 -8.09 -2.72
C ALA A 5 1.88 -8.79 -4.02
N LEU A 6 1.10 -8.15 -4.86
CA LEU A 6 0.81 -8.58 -6.21
C LEU A 6 1.89 -8.05 -7.15
N LYS A 7 2.62 -8.96 -7.79
CA LYS A 7 3.53 -8.57 -8.87
C LYS A 7 2.73 -8.47 -10.17
N VAL A 8 2.70 -7.29 -10.77
CA VAL A 8 1.97 -7.00 -12.01
C VAL A 8 2.93 -6.92 -13.19
N PRO A 9 2.53 -7.37 -14.39
CA PRO A 9 3.34 -7.20 -15.58
C PRO A 9 3.39 -5.72 -16.00
N PRO A 10 4.48 -5.26 -16.63
CA PRO A 10 4.58 -3.91 -17.16
C PRO A 10 3.63 -3.65 -18.35
N THR A 11 3.32 -4.70 -19.09
CA THR A 11 2.36 -4.74 -20.22
C THR A 11 1.66 -6.09 -20.24
N LEU A 12 0.47 -6.15 -20.81
CA LEU A 12 -0.23 -7.41 -21.03
C LEU A 12 0.24 -8.05 -22.36
N PRO A 13 0.39 -9.37 -22.42
CA PRO A 13 0.68 -10.05 -23.66
C PRO A 13 -0.50 -9.90 -24.64
N GLU A 14 -0.23 -9.94 -25.97
CA GLU A 14 -1.26 -9.76 -27.01
C GLU A 14 -2.41 -10.78 -26.88
N GLU A 15 -2.09 -12.01 -26.49
CA GLU A 15 -3.06 -13.09 -26.27
C GLU A 15 -4.01 -12.80 -25.10
N ALA A 16 -3.63 -11.88 -24.21
CA ALA A 16 -4.42 -11.44 -23.06
C ALA A 16 -5.08 -10.07 -23.27
N SER A 17 -5.22 -9.63 -24.53
CA SER A 17 -5.76 -8.31 -24.86
C SER A 17 -7.17 -8.06 -24.32
N ASP A 18 -8.01 -9.08 -24.19
CA ASP A 18 -9.36 -9.00 -23.60
C ASP A 18 -9.35 -9.04 -22.06
N THR A 19 -8.25 -9.46 -21.45
CA THR A 19 -8.11 -9.59 -19.98
C THR A 19 -8.37 -8.26 -19.29
N PHE A 20 -7.79 -7.19 -19.82
CA PHE A 20 -7.95 -5.85 -19.24
C PHE A 20 -9.41 -5.39 -19.27
N ASP A 21 -10.10 -5.54 -20.40
CA ASP A 21 -11.51 -5.18 -20.53
C ASP A 21 -12.40 -6.02 -19.61
N ARG A 22 -12.11 -7.32 -19.50
CA ARG A 22 -12.82 -8.21 -18.57
C ARG A 22 -12.64 -7.80 -17.12
N LEU A 23 -11.43 -7.44 -16.70
CA LEU A 23 -11.17 -6.92 -15.36
C LEU A 23 -11.90 -5.59 -15.12
N LEU A 24 -11.97 -4.70 -16.10
CA LEU A 24 -12.70 -3.43 -16.00
C LEU A 24 -14.19 -3.62 -15.70
N HIS A 25 -14.82 -4.70 -16.18
CA HIS A 25 -16.23 -5.00 -15.89
C HIS A 25 -16.52 -5.29 -14.41
N HIS A 26 -15.47 -5.59 -13.61
CA HIS A 26 -15.59 -5.76 -12.16
C HIS A 26 -15.50 -4.44 -11.38
N LEU A 27 -15.23 -3.32 -12.06
CA LEU A 27 -15.22 -2.00 -11.44
C LEU A 27 -16.55 -1.27 -11.70
N PRO A 28 -16.98 -0.39 -10.78
CA PRO A 28 -18.02 0.59 -11.09
C PRO A 28 -17.59 1.46 -12.28
N GLU A 29 -18.55 1.85 -13.13
CA GLU A 29 -18.33 2.61 -14.38
C GLU A 29 -17.34 3.78 -14.19
N ARG A 30 -17.56 4.61 -13.17
CA ARG A 30 -16.68 5.74 -12.86
C ARG A 30 -15.22 5.31 -12.53
N GLY A 31 -15.06 4.11 -11.97
CA GLY A 31 -13.75 3.51 -11.69
C GLY A 31 -13.08 3.06 -12.97
N ALA A 32 -13.81 2.35 -13.83
CA ALA A 32 -13.32 1.89 -15.13
C ALA A 32 -12.93 3.07 -16.03
N ASP A 33 -13.74 4.14 -16.07
CA ASP A 33 -13.42 5.35 -16.84
C ASP A 33 -12.13 6.05 -16.38
N ARG A 34 -11.85 6.03 -15.09
CA ARG A 34 -10.58 6.57 -14.58
C ARG A 34 -9.40 5.73 -15.04
N VAL A 35 -9.54 4.41 -15.01
CA VAL A 35 -8.48 3.48 -15.45
C VAL A 35 -8.21 3.65 -16.96
N ARG A 36 -9.23 3.78 -17.80
CA ARG A 36 -9.08 4.00 -19.25
C ARG A 36 -8.37 5.31 -19.62
N LYS A 37 -8.28 6.27 -18.70
CA LYS A 37 -7.61 7.56 -18.93
C LYS A 37 -6.09 7.52 -18.75
N PHE A 38 -5.53 6.45 -18.22
CA PHE A 38 -4.08 6.35 -18.11
C PHE A 38 -3.44 6.26 -19.49
N ARG A 39 -2.36 7.02 -19.65
CA ARG A 39 -1.61 7.06 -20.92
C ARG A 39 -0.70 5.84 -21.09
N HIS A 40 -0.16 5.35 -19.99
CA HIS A 40 0.75 4.22 -19.97
C HIS A 40 0.02 2.97 -19.46
N GLU A 41 0.19 1.87 -20.18
CA GLU A 41 -0.47 0.59 -19.88
C GLU A 41 -0.13 0.08 -18.48
N GLY A 42 1.14 0.16 -18.07
CA GLY A 42 1.56 -0.24 -16.72
C GLY A 42 0.85 0.52 -15.60
N ASP A 43 0.57 1.83 -15.80
CA ASP A 43 -0.22 2.63 -14.82
C ASP A 43 -1.67 2.15 -14.77
N ALA A 44 -2.25 1.84 -15.93
CA ALA A 44 -3.61 1.31 -16.01
C ALA A 44 -3.72 -0.06 -15.32
N ILE A 45 -2.74 -0.95 -15.54
CA ILE A 45 -2.66 -2.27 -14.89
C ILE A 45 -2.54 -2.12 -13.38
N ARG A 46 -1.64 -1.27 -12.87
CA ARG A 46 -1.52 -0.99 -11.43
C ARG A 46 -2.81 -0.41 -10.84
N SER A 47 -3.41 0.52 -11.55
CA SER A 47 -4.65 1.17 -11.08
C SER A 47 -5.82 0.19 -10.99
N ILE A 48 -6.01 -0.69 -11.98
CA ILE A 48 -7.07 -1.69 -11.95
C ILE A 48 -6.79 -2.74 -10.87
N ALA A 49 -5.56 -3.21 -10.76
CA ALA A 49 -5.13 -4.15 -9.73
C ALA A 49 -5.38 -3.59 -8.33
N GLY A 50 -4.93 -2.36 -8.04
CA GLY A 50 -5.13 -1.72 -6.74
C GLY A 50 -6.60 -1.53 -6.35
N ARG A 51 -7.49 -1.34 -7.33
CA ARG A 51 -8.94 -1.24 -7.11
C ARG A 51 -9.63 -2.58 -6.89
N LEU A 52 -9.14 -3.64 -7.53
CA LEU A 52 -9.74 -4.97 -7.44
C LEU A 52 -9.15 -5.82 -6.32
N LEU A 53 -7.93 -5.53 -5.88
CA LEU A 53 -7.23 -6.32 -4.87
C LEU A 53 -8.00 -6.43 -3.53
N PRO A 54 -8.70 -5.40 -3.02
CA PRO A 54 -9.59 -5.54 -1.86
C PRO A 54 -10.75 -6.52 -2.12
N THR A 55 -11.35 -6.50 -3.31
CA THR A 55 -12.40 -7.47 -3.69
C THR A 55 -11.85 -8.88 -3.77
N TRP A 56 -10.65 -9.04 -4.35
CA TRP A 56 -9.95 -10.31 -4.39
C TRP A 56 -9.76 -10.88 -2.97
N TYR A 57 -9.25 -10.04 -2.05
CA TYR A 57 -9.03 -10.44 -0.65
C TYR A 57 -10.32 -10.93 0.02
N LEU A 58 -11.39 -10.17 -0.09
CA LEU A 58 -12.68 -10.50 0.52
C LEU A 58 -13.24 -11.82 0.02
N ARG A 59 -13.08 -12.13 -1.28
CA ARG A 59 -13.50 -13.40 -1.89
C ARG A 59 -12.56 -14.54 -1.52
N HIS A 60 -11.25 -14.32 -1.60
CA HIS A 60 -10.22 -15.30 -1.29
C HIS A 60 -10.31 -15.80 0.16
N THR A 61 -10.63 -14.91 1.09
CA THR A 61 -10.80 -15.25 2.51
C THR A 61 -12.19 -15.75 2.87
N GLY A 62 -13.14 -15.75 1.93
CA GLY A 62 -14.53 -16.15 2.16
C GLY A 62 -15.35 -15.15 2.97
N LEU A 63 -14.80 -13.94 3.26
CA LEU A 63 -15.52 -12.88 3.96
C LEU A 63 -16.72 -12.36 3.16
N VAL A 64 -16.60 -12.38 1.83
CA VAL A 64 -17.68 -12.04 0.91
C VAL A 64 -17.75 -13.12 -0.17
N PRO A 65 -18.71 -14.05 -0.08
CA PRO A 65 -18.82 -15.13 -1.06
C PRO A 65 -19.28 -14.59 -2.43
N ALA A 66 -18.81 -15.21 -3.52
CA ALA A 66 -19.39 -15.00 -4.84
C ALA A 66 -20.85 -15.52 -4.86
N PRO A 67 -21.77 -14.87 -5.59
CA PRO A 67 -21.58 -13.76 -6.52
C PRO A 67 -21.70 -12.35 -5.91
N THR A 68 -21.71 -12.24 -4.57
CA THR A 68 -21.85 -10.94 -3.91
C THR A 68 -20.72 -9.99 -4.31
N ASN A 69 -21.06 -8.77 -4.69
CA ASN A 69 -20.09 -7.73 -4.97
C ASN A 69 -19.96 -6.81 -3.74
N PRO A 70 -18.75 -6.66 -3.19
CA PRO A 70 -18.53 -5.68 -2.14
C PRO A 70 -18.66 -4.27 -2.69
N GLU A 71 -19.23 -3.38 -1.87
CA GLU A 71 -19.33 -1.96 -2.18
C GLU A 71 -18.31 -1.17 -1.36
N PHE A 72 -17.58 -0.29 -2.05
CA PHE A 72 -16.61 0.59 -1.43
C PHE A 72 -17.07 2.04 -1.55
N LYS A 73 -16.93 2.78 -0.46
CA LYS A 73 -17.13 4.23 -0.41
C LYS A 73 -15.86 4.92 0.05
N HIS A 74 -15.84 6.24 -0.08
CA HIS A 74 -14.72 7.05 0.39
C HIS A 74 -15.14 7.82 1.64
N GLY A 75 -14.27 7.79 2.64
CA GLY A 75 -14.41 8.62 3.83
C GLY A 75 -14.25 10.11 3.52
N PRO A 76 -14.45 10.97 4.52
CA PRO A 76 -14.38 12.43 4.35
C PRO A 76 -13.04 12.93 3.77
N ARG A 77 -11.96 12.19 4.00
CA ARG A 77 -10.62 12.50 3.55
C ARG A 77 -10.18 11.68 2.32
N GLY A 78 -11.10 10.96 1.69
CA GLY A 78 -10.86 10.22 0.44
C GLY A 78 -10.34 8.79 0.61
N LYS A 79 -10.03 8.31 1.83
CA LYS A 79 -9.64 6.92 2.08
C LYS A 79 -10.81 5.98 1.74
N PRO A 80 -10.62 4.95 0.90
CA PRO A 80 -11.67 3.98 0.60
C PRO A 80 -11.93 3.07 1.81
N TYR A 81 -13.19 2.66 1.99
CA TYR A 81 -13.59 1.68 3.00
C TYR A 81 -14.69 0.78 2.47
N LEU A 82 -14.81 -0.43 3.03
CA LEU A 82 -15.90 -1.36 2.71
C LEU A 82 -17.20 -0.85 3.34
N SER A 83 -18.18 -0.53 2.50
CA SER A 83 -19.50 -0.04 2.96
C SER A 83 -20.56 -1.14 2.99
N SER A 84 -20.40 -2.20 2.19
CA SER A 84 -21.28 -3.37 2.15
C SER A 84 -20.50 -4.60 1.67
N PRO A 85 -20.70 -5.79 2.30
CA PRO A 85 -21.43 -5.99 3.55
C PRO A 85 -20.71 -5.38 4.76
N VAL A 86 -21.45 -5.18 5.83
CA VAL A 86 -20.84 -4.87 7.14
C VAL A 86 -20.25 -6.15 7.69
N LEU A 87 -18.97 -6.12 8.02
CA LEU A 87 -18.26 -7.27 8.58
C LEU A 87 -18.11 -7.14 10.11
N GLU A 88 -18.18 -8.27 10.78
CA GLU A 88 -17.83 -8.43 12.17
C GLU A 88 -16.85 -9.61 12.29
N PRO A 89 -15.59 -9.38 12.69
CA PRO A 89 -14.99 -8.10 13.07
C PRO A 89 -14.86 -7.11 11.90
N ARG A 90 -14.80 -5.82 12.22
CA ARG A 90 -14.58 -4.78 11.20
C ARG A 90 -13.19 -4.91 10.61
N ILE A 91 -13.06 -4.56 9.35
CA ILE A 91 -11.77 -4.47 8.66
C ILE A 91 -11.52 -3.04 8.17
N ASP A 92 -10.25 -2.68 8.13
CA ASP A 92 -9.75 -1.57 7.34
C ASP A 92 -8.70 -2.09 6.35
N PHE A 93 -8.55 -1.42 5.23
CA PHE A 93 -7.59 -1.79 4.22
C PHE A 93 -6.99 -0.55 3.54
N ASN A 94 -5.80 -0.74 2.99
CA ASN A 94 -5.15 0.27 2.18
C ASN A 94 -4.33 -0.38 1.07
N THR A 95 -4.21 0.30 -0.07
CA THR A 95 -3.40 -0.14 -1.21
C THR A 95 -2.36 0.91 -1.57
N SER A 96 -1.20 0.46 -2.03
CA SER A 96 -0.17 1.27 -2.65
C SER A 96 0.39 0.55 -3.86
N HIS A 97 1.00 1.27 -4.78
CA HIS A 97 1.63 0.65 -5.94
C HIS A 97 2.83 1.46 -6.42
N GLU A 98 3.87 0.75 -6.84
CA GLU A 98 5.07 1.31 -7.45
C GLU A 98 5.72 0.26 -8.36
N GLY A 99 6.23 0.69 -9.51
CA GLY A 99 6.92 -0.19 -10.46
C GLY A 99 6.09 -1.43 -10.83
N GLU A 100 6.57 -2.61 -10.48
CA GLU A 100 5.90 -3.88 -10.75
C GLU A 100 5.04 -4.39 -9.58
N TYR A 101 4.85 -3.60 -8.51
CA TYR A 101 4.14 -4.08 -7.33
C TYR A 101 2.88 -3.27 -7.01
N VAL A 102 1.85 -4.00 -6.61
CA VAL A 102 0.66 -3.46 -5.96
C VAL A 102 0.52 -4.15 -4.61
N LEU A 103 0.55 -3.38 -3.52
CA LEU A 103 0.41 -3.88 -2.17
C LEU A 103 -1.01 -3.65 -1.65
N LEU A 104 -1.49 -4.62 -0.89
CA LEU A 104 -2.70 -4.51 -0.07
C LEU A 104 -2.35 -4.85 1.37
N ALA A 105 -2.63 -3.95 2.29
CA ALA A 105 -2.62 -4.23 3.72
C ALA A 105 -4.05 -4.26 4.25
N VAL A 106 -4.35 -5.26 5.09
CA VAL A 106 -5.67 -5.41 5.73
C VAL A 106 -5.46 -5.67 7.21
N VAL A 107 -6.20 -4.97 8.03
CA VAL A 107 -6.27 -5.17 9.47
C VAL A 107 -7.72 -5.41 9.89
N SER A 108 -7.92 -6.23 10.90
CA SER A 108 -9.20 -6.42 11.57
C SER A 108 -9.13 -5.95 13.02
N GLY A 109 -10.25 -5.74 13.64
CA GLY A 109 -10.30 -5.42 15.06
C GLY A 109 -11.69 -5.64 15.63
N ASP A 110 -11.73 -6.16 16.84
CA ASP A 110 -12.97 -6.49 17.56
C ASP A 110 -13.52 -5.25 18.29
N GLY A 111 -14.81 -5.00 18.10
CA GLY A 111 -15.57 -4.07 18.93
C GLY A 111 -15.30 -2.59 18.71
N ALA A 112 -15.14 -1.83 19.81
CA ALA A 112 -15.08 -0.37 19.82
C ALA A 112 -13.70 0.21 19.44
N GLU A 113 -12.68 -0.61 19.25
CA GLU A 113 -11.34 -0.14 18.91
C GLU A 113 -11.28 0.40 17.48
N SER A 114 -10.54 1.49 17.31
CA SER A 114 -10.29 2.04 15.99
C SER A 114 -9.37 1.12 15.21
N VAL A 115 -9.77 0.78 14.00
CA VAL A 115 -9.04 -0.06 13.07
C VAL A 115 -8.57 0.80 11.91
N ASP A 116 -7.26 0.96 11.76
CA ASP A 116 -6.67 1.76 10.69
C ASP A 116 -5.46 1.04 10.12
N VAL A 117 -5.28 1.10 8.80
CA VAL A 117 -4.08 0.62 8.14
C VAL A 117 -3.69 1.51 6.97
N GLY A 118 -2.40 1.73 6.82
CA GLY A 118 -1.81 2.35 5.65
C GLY A 118 -0.58 1.57 5.21
N VAL A 119 -0.42 1.42 3.92
CA VAL A 119 0.74 0.80 3.30
C VAL A 119 1.31 1.72 2.25
N ASP A 120 2.63 1.79 2.19
CA ASP A 120 3.31 2.43 1.09
C ASP A 120 4.45 1.57 0.58
N VAL A 121 4.70 1.65 -0.72
CA VAL A 121 5.80 0.97 -1.42
C VAL A 121 6.46 1.95 -2.36
N MET A 122 7.78 1.89 -2.43
CA MET A 122 8.59 2.76 -3.26
C MET A 122 9.79 1.97 -3.79
N ASP A 123 10.17 2.17 -5.06
CA ASP A 123 11.44 1.67 -5.59
C ASP A 123 12.63 2.40 -4.96
N LEU A 124 13.79 1.78 -5.01
CA LEU A 124 15.00 2.47 -4.59
C LEU A 124 15.36 3.54 -5.62
N PRO A 125 15.54 4.80 -5.19
CA PRO A 125 15.89 5.87 -6.11
C PRO A 125 17.26 5.60 -6.77
N THR A 126 17.34 5.80 -8.07
CA THR A 126 18.59 5.70 -8.83
C THR A 126 19.53 6.85 -8.51
N ASP A 127 18.97 8.03 -8.25
CA ASP A 127 19.69 9.21 -7.73
C ASP A 127 19.12 9.60 -6.35
N PRO A 128 19.74 9.11 -5.25
CA PRO A 128 19.27 9.41 -3.91
C PRO A 128 19.58 10.85 -3.48
N ASP A 129 20.51 11.54 -4.13
CA ASP A 129 20.83 12.93 -3.81
C ASP A 129 19.76 13.86 -4.39
N GLU A 130 19.36 13.66 -5.65
CA GLU A 130 18.25 14.37 -6.27
C GLU A 130 16.93 14.18 -5.50
N LEU A 131 16.64 12.93 -5.09
CA LEU A 131 15.46 12.67 -4.28
C LEU A 131 15.52 13.41 -2.94
N ALA A 132 16.66 13.34 -2.23
CA ALA A 132 16.82 14.01 -0.94
C ALA A 132 16.57 15.52 -1.04
N GLU A 133 17.05 16.15 -2.11
CA GLU A 133 16.80 17.56 -2.38
C GLU A 133 15.33 17.85 -2.66
N SER A 134 14.68 17.02 -3.45
CA SER A 134 13.27 17.19 -3.84
C SER A 134 12.29 17.09 -2.68
N ILE A 135 12.60 16.23 -1.67
CA ILE A 135 11.75 16.01 -0.49
C ILE A 135 12.28 16.71 0.78
N ASP A 136 13.30 17.55 0.66
CA ASP A 136 13.97 18.19 1.82
C ASP A 136 12.98 18.85 2.78
N TYR A 137 11.99 19.59 2.25
CA TYR A 137 10.98 20.27 3.06
C TYR A 137 10.04 19.33 3.85
N GLN A 138 10.05 18.03 3.53
CA GLN A 138 9.26 16.99 4.19
C GLN A 138 10.05 16.22 5.24
N LEU A 139 11.35 16.48 5.34
CA LEU A 139 12.25 15.83 6.28
C LEU A 139 12.46 16.69 7.53
N VAL A 140 12.48 16.07 8.71
CA VAL A 140 12.88 16.75 9.94
C VAL A 140 14.40 16.90 10.01
N THR A 141 14.90 17.87 10.78
CA THR A 141 16.34 18.16 10.89
C THR A 141 17.18 16.95 11.21
N LYS A 142 16.72 16.06 12.11
CA LYS A 142 17.44 14.85 12.50
C LYS A 142 17.62 13.87 11.33
N GLU A 143 16.59 13.71 10.49
CA GLU A 143 16.63 12.88 9.29
C GLU A 143 17.62 13.43 8.26
N LYS A 144 17.59 14.75 8.03
CA LYS A 144 18.54 15.44 7.14
C LYS A 144 19.98 15.23 7.57
N LEU A 145 20.26 15.37 8.86
CA LEU A 145 21.60 15.14 9.42
C LEU A 145 22.05 13.68 9.23
N HIS A 146 21.14 12.74 9.41
CA HIS A 146 21.43 11.32 9.20
C HIS A 146 21.75 11.02 7.72
N LEU A 147 20.93 11.55 6.80
CA LEU A 147 21.13 11.40 5.36
C LEU A 147 22.42 12.05 4.86
N ALA A 148 22.81 13.20 5.43
CA ALA A 148 24.06 13.89 5.07
C ALA A 148 25.32 13.04 5.36
N GLY A 149 25.24 12.11 6.33
CA GLY A 149 26.31 11.17 6.64
C GLY A 149 26.33 9.90 5.79
N THR A 150 25.45 9.78 4.78
CA THR A 150 25.27 8.56 3.99
C THR A 150 25.30 8.86 2.49
N SER A 151 25.56 7.84 1.67
CA SER A 151 25.61 7.95 0.21
C SER A 151 25.17 6.67 -0.50
N GLY A 152 24.94 6.76 -1.79
CA GLY A 152 24.65 5.63 -2.68
C GLY A 152 23.48 4.76 -2.17
N LYS A 153 23.65 3.45 -2.20
CA LYS A 153 22.59 2.48 -1.86
C LYS A 153 22.10 2.61 -0.40
N ILE A 154 22.97 3.04 0.52
CA ILE A 154 22.58 3.25 1.93
C ILE A 154 21.61 4.42 2.01
N LYS A 155 21.97 5.55 1.41
CA LYS A 155 21.12 6.75 1.36
C LYS A 155 19.79 6.46 0.67
N ALA A 156 19.82 5.73 -0.47
CA ALA A 156 18.61 5.30 -1.19
C ALA A 156 17.65 4.51 -0.28
N LYS A 157 18.15 3.51 0.44
CA LYS A 157 17.34 2.72 1.37
C LYS A 157 16.76 3.56 2.51
N LEU A 158 17.54 4.48 3.07
CA LEU A 158 17.07 5.35 4.14
C LEU A 158 15.95 6.28 3.65
N LEU A 159 16.12 6.89 2.48
CA LEU A 159 15.09 7.75 1.86
C LEU A 159 13.80 6.98 1.61
N THR A 160 13.90 5.79 1.01
CA THR A 160 12.74 4.93 0.78
C THR A 160 12.05 4.55 2.11
N THR A 161 12.82 4.25 3.16
CA THR A 161 12.26 3.95 4.49
C THR A 161 11.55 5.16 5.09
N LEU A 162 12.17 6.33 5.05
CA LEU A 162 11.58 7.57 5.56
C LEU A 162 10.28 7.91 4.83
N TRP A 163 10.32 7.85 3.50
CA TRP A 163 9.17 8.16 2.67
C TRP A 163 8.01 7.21 2.93
N THR A 164 8.26 5.90 2.82
CA THR A 164 7.20 4.89 2.95
C THR A 164 6.54 4.89 4.33
N ILE A 165 7.29 5.18 5.42
CA ILE A 165 6.71 5.34 6.77
C ILE A 165 5.81 6.56 6.83
N LYS A 166 6.28 7.72 6.34
CA LYS A 166 5.51 8.97 6.39
C LYS A 166 4.22 8.85 5.57
N GLU A 167 4.32 8.37 4.34
CA GLU A 167 3.15 8.10 3.49
C GLU A 167 2.24 7.03 4.09
N GLY A 168 2.80 5.93 4.59
CA GLY A 168 2.05 4.87 5.25
C GLY A 168 1.22 5.40 6.43
N TYR A 169 1.80 6.30 7.24
CA TYR A 169 1.06 6.93 8.34
C TYR A 169 -0.10 7.78 7.86
N THR A 170 0.13 8.65 6.87
CA THR A 170 -0.94 9.52 6.35
C THR A 170 -2.03 8.73 5.63
N LYS A 171 -1.69 7.59 5.03
CA LYS A 171 -2.65 6.65 4.45
C LYS A 171 -3.45 5.92 5.53
N ALA A 172 -2.81 5.55 6.66
CA ALA A 172 -3.50 4.92 7.78
C ALA A 172 -4.54 5.86 8.38
N THR A 173 -4.17 7.10 8.66
CA THR A 173 -5.09 8.12 9.21
C THR A 173 -6.08 8.67 8.18
N GLY A 174 -5.78 8.49 6.89
CA GLY A 174 -6.55 9.05 5.78
C GLY A 174 -6.33 10.55 5.55
N ASP A 175 -5.34 11.16 6.22
CA ASP A 175 -5.05 12.60 6.10
C ASP A 175 -4.42 12.98 4.77
N GLY A 176 -3.70 12.03 4.13
CA GLY A 176 -2.98 12.27 2.89
C GLY A 176 -1.78 13.23 3.05
N ILE A 177 -1.15 13.58 1.93
CA ILE A 177 0.05 14.44 1.88
C ILE A 177 -0.20 15.82 2.51
N SER A 178 -1.44 16.32 2.50
CA SER A 178 -1.80 17.61 3.10
C SER A 178 -1.62 17.67 4.62
N PHE A 179 -1.37 16.54 5.27
CA PHE A 179 -1.05 16.46 6.69
C PHE A 179 0.24 17.22 7.05
N GLY A 180 1.20 17.26 6.13
CA GLY A 180 2.56 17.78 6.38
C GLY A 180 3.48 16.66 6.87
N LEU A 181 4.28 16.10 5.96
CA LEU A 181 5.16 14.97 6.26
C LEU A 181 6.33 15.34 7.20
N ASP A 182 6.68 16.61 7.28
CA ASP A 182 7.65 17.19 8.22
C ASP A 182 7.20 17.12 9.70
N ARG A 183 5.92 16.86 9.96
CA ARG A 183 5.38 16.60 11.31
C ARG A 183 5.65 15.17 11.78
N ILE A 184 6.00 14.27 10.84
CA ILE A 184 6.28 12.86 11.12
C ILE A 184 7.79 12.69 11.21
N ALA A 185 8.30 12.40 12.39
CA ALA A 185 9.71 12.16 12.64
C ALA A 185 9.97 10.66 12.76
N VAL A 186 10.90 10.14 11.97
CA VAL A 186 11.33 8.74 12.02
C VAL A 186 12.69 8.68 12.72
N ASP A 187 12.74 8.01 13.86
CA ASP A 187 13.97 7.75 14.58
C ASP A 187 14.69 6.55 13.95
N LEU A 188 15.81 6.82 13.28
CA LEU A 188 16.67 5.80 12.68
C LEU A 188 17.69 5.34 13.72
N GLY A 189 17.67 4.05 14.06
CA GLY A 189 18.70 3.38 14.84
C GLY A 189 19.79 2.76 13.96
N ASP A 190 20.58 1.86 14.49
CA ASP A 190 21.65 1.14 13.78
C ASP A 190 21.07 0.21 12.69
N GLY A 191 20.74 0.79 11.54
CA GLY A 191 20.18 0.08 10.37
C GLY A 191 18.69 -0.30 10.45
N SER A 192 17.98 0.19 11.48
CA SER A 192 16.55 -0.07 11.65
C SER A 192 15.79 1.18 12.11
N VAL A 193 14.48 1.15 12.01
CA VAL A 193 13.60 2.19 12.56
C VAL A 193 13.41 1.91 14.06
N ALA A 194 13.85 2.84 14.89
CA ALA A 194 13.75 2.75 16.35
C ALA A 194 12.44 3.35 16.89
N GLY A 195 11.83 4.29 16.17
CA GLY A 195 10.59 4.92 16.57
C GLY A 195 10.01 5.82 15.49
N VAL A 196 8.71 6.07 15.59
CA VAL A 196 7.97 7.01 14.72
C VAL A 196 7.18 7.95 15.61
N LYS A 197 7.34 9.25 15.41
CA LYS A 197 6.68 10.29 16.20
C LYS A 197 5.92 11.25 15.30
N VAL A 198 4.80 11.73 15.78
CA VAL A 198 4.01 12.78 15.12
C VAL A 198 3.84 13.93 16.11
N ASP A 199 4.23 15.14 15.70
CA ASP A 199 4.24 16.33 16.57
C ASP A 199 4.99 16.08 17.90
N GLY A 200 6.07 15.29 17.84
CA GLY A 200 6.90 14.93 18.99
C GLY A 200 6.37 13.81 19.88
N ARG A 201 5.18 13.26 19.62
CA ARG A 201 4.58 12.14 20.38
C ARG A 201 4.76 10.82 19.64
N ASP A 202 5.09 9.78 20.37
CA ASP A 202 5.21 8.43 19.80
C ASP A 202 3.85 7.94 19.29
N ILE A 203 3.81 7.40 18.05
CA ILE A 203 2.55 6.91 17.49
C ILE A 203 2.01 5.69 18.24
N GLY A 204 2.87 4.96 18.96
CA GLY A 204 2.48 3.85 19.82
C GLY A 204 1.59 4.28 20.98
N GLU A 205 1.68 5.53 21.45
CA GLU A 205 0.76 6.08 22.47
C GLU A 205 -0.70 6.10 21.99
N ASN A 206 -0.91 6.20 20.67
CA ASN A 206 -2.22 6.13 20.04
C ASN A 206 -2.56 4.71 19.50
N GLY A 207 -1.80 3.70 19.90
CA GLY A 207 -2.00 2.31 19.52
C GLY A 207 -1.49 1.96 18.11
N TYR A 208 -0.83 2.87 17.40
CA TYR A 208 -0.22 2.57 16.11
C TYR A 208 1.05 1.76 16.25
N ARG A 209 1.25 0.87 15.29
CA ARG A 209 2.47 0.07 15.09
C ARG A 209 2.95 0.24 13.68
N TRP A 210 4.19 -0.16 13.41
CA TRP A 210 4.76 -0.13 12.08
C TRP A 210 5.61 -1.36 11.81
N ALA A 211 5.76 -1.66 10.54
CA ALA A 211 6.76 -2.59 10.04
C ALA A 211 7.30 -2.06 8.73
N VAL A 212 8.58 -2.31 8.49
CA VAL A 212 9.27 -2.00 7.25
C VAL A 212 9.87 -3.26 6.66
N GLY A 213 9.98 -3.31 5.36
CA GLY A 213 10.58 -4.44 4.67
C GLY A 213 10.97 -4.10 3.25
N SER A 214 11.35 -5.12 2.49
CA SER A 214 11.72 -4.96 1.09
C SER A 214 11.17 -6.08 0.23
N LEU A 215 11.01 -5.80 -1.05
CA LEU A 215 10.61 -6.75 -2.10
C LEU A 215 11.72 -6.82 -3.16
N ASP A 216 11.68 -7.87 -3.96
CA ASP A 216 12.55 -8.07 -5.12
C ASP A 216 14.04 -7.88 -4.78
N ALA A 217 14.55 -8.69 -3.85
CA ALA A 217 15.94 -8.63 -3.38
C ALA A 217 16.39 -7.22 -2.93
N GLY A 218 15.43 -6.39 -2.50
CA GLY A 218 15.68 -5.05 -2.00
C GLY A 218 15.64 -3.96 -3.07
N ALA A 219 15.03 -4.22 -4.22
CA ALA A 219 14.77 -3.21 -5.24
C ALA A 219 13.65 -2.25 -4.83
N TYR A 220 12.72 -2.72 -3.98
CA TYR A 220 11.64 -1.91 -3.41
C TYR A 220 11.70 -1.96 -1.90
N GLY A 221 11.41 -0.83 -1.25
CA GLY A 221 11.10 -0.75 0.17
C GLY A 221 9.61 -0.54 0.40
N TYR A 222 9.09 -1.04 1.50
CA TYR A 222 7.71 -0.78 1.91
C TYR A 222 7.61 -0.52 3.41
N ALA A 223 6.56 0.19 3.81
CA ALA A 223 6.16 0.31 5.20
C ALA A 223 4.66 0.03 5.34
N VAL A 224 4.29 -0.56 6.46
CA VAL A 224 2.91 -0.75 6.89
C VAL A 224 2.74 -0.11 8.26
N ILE A 225 1.75 0.75 8.40
CA ILE A 225 1.37 1.40 9.66
C ILE A 225 -0.06 0.95 9.98
N TRP A 226 -0.31 0.49 11.20
CA TRP A 226 -1.64 -0.01 11.54
C TRP A 226 -1.99 0.20 13.00
N ARG A 227 -3.29 0.20 13.27
CA ARG A 227 -3.90 0.14 14.60
C ARG A 227 -5.06 -0.86 14.55
N GLY A 228 -5.26 -1.64 15.60
CA GLY A 228 -6.21 -2.75 15.67
C GLY A 228 -5.52 -4.01 16.17
N ASP A 229 -5.92 -5.17 15.65
CA ASP A 229 -5.39 -6.48 16.05
C ASP A 229 -3.87 -6.51 16.21
N PRO A 230 -3.36 -7.11 17.30
CA PRO A 230 -1.94 -7.31 17.45
C PRO A 230 -1.42 -8.11 16.25
N ALA A 231 -0.38 -7.57 15.61
CA ALA A 231 0.30 -8.33 14.58
C ALA A 231 0.86 -9.63 15.18
N PRO A 232 0.72 -10.77 14.49
CA PRO A 232 1.55 -11.91 14.77
C PRO A 232 3.02 -11.49 14.77
N GLN A 233 3.90 -12.25 15.39
CA GLN A 233 5.33 -11.93 15.46
C GLN A 233 5.88 -11.67 14.05
N GLY A 234 6.01 -10.38 13.69
CA GLY A 234 6.46 -9.90 12.37
C GLY A 234 5.34 -9.83 11.32
N VAL A 235 5.47 -8.85 10.44
CA VAL A 235 4.61 -8.71 9.26
C VAL A 235 5.16 -9.62 8.17
N GLN A 236 4.37 -10.63 7.78
CA GLN A 236 4.68 -11.45 6.61
C GLN A 236 3.94 -10.90 5.40
N VAL A 237 4.67 -10.73 4.29
CA VAL A 237 4.08 -10.35 3.02
C VAL A 237 3.83 -11.61 2.19
N GLU A 238 2.59 -11.84 1.86
CA GLU A 238 2.16 -12.93 0.99
C GLU A 238 2.29 -12.49 -0.47
N THR A 239 3.09 -13.19 -1.26
CA THR A 239 3.21 -12.90 -2.71
C THR A 239 2.02 -13.48 -3.45
N LEU A 240 1.39 -12.65 -4.26
CA LEU A 240 0.31 -13.04 -5.17
C LEU A 240 0.80 -12.92 -6.61
N LEU A 241 0.58 -13.96 -7.41
CA LEU A 241 0.90 -13.94 -8.83
C LEU A 241 -0.23 -13.29 -9.63
N TRP A 242 0.16 -12.62 -10.72
CA TRP A 242 -0.79 -11.96 -11.61
C TRP A 242 -1.85 -12.92 -12.17
N GLU A 243 -1.45 -14.10 -12.58
CA GLU A 243 -2.33 -15.13 -13.14
C GLU A 243 -3.36 -15.63 -12.12
N GLU A 244 -2.96 -15.76 -10.84
CA GLU A 244 -3.86 -16.15 -9.75
C GLU A 244 -4.88 -15.05 -9.48
N PHE A 245 -4.41 -13.79 -9.46
CA PHE A 245 -5.27 -12.62 -9.29
C PHE A 245 -6.30 -12.53 -10.42
N VAL A 246 -5.86 -12.61 -11.68
CA VAL A 246 -6.75 -12.54 -12.86
C VAL A 246 -7.77 -13.68 -12.85
N ARG A 247 -7.33 -14.91 -12.55
CA ARG A 247 -8.18 -16.10 -12.51
C ARG A 247 -9.34 -15.95 -11.52
N ALA A 248 -9.14 -15.25 -10.42
CA ALA A 248 -10.18 -15.02 -9.43
C ALA A 248 -11.35 -14.16 -9.95
N PHE A 249 -11.14 -13.38 -11.01
CA PHE A 249 -12.16 -12.52 -11.62
C PHE A 249 -12.74 -13.08 -12.91
N ILE A 250 -11.89 -13.67 -13.76
CA ILE A 250 -12.31 -14.04 -15.11
C ILE A 250 -12.42 -15.56 -15.35
N GLY A 251 -12.15 -16.38 -14.31
CA GLY A 251 -12.23 -17.84 -14.39
C GLY A 251 -11.10 -18.45 -15.24
N SER A 252 -11.12 -19.79 -15.40
CA SER A 252 -10.09 -20.55 -16.13
C SER A 252 -10.31 -20.56 -17.66
N ALA A 253 -11.00 -19.61 -18.23
CA ALA A 253 -11.29 -19.60 -19.66
C ALA A 253 -10.07 -19.12 -20.46
N GLY A 254 -9.33 -20.05 -21.03
CA GLY A 254 -8.24 -19.83 -21.98
C GLY A 254 -6.86 -19.96 -21.31
N GLY A 255 -6.10 -20.99 -21.74
CA GLY A 255 -4.75 -21.25 -21.22
C GLY A 255 -3.82 -20.05 -21.43
N TRP A 256 -2.99 -19.85 -20.45
CA TRP A 256 -1.77 -19.06 -20.50
C TRP A 256 -0.64 -19.93 -21.02
#